data_9386e74190bbaa174bfa70aaa631a58f
#
_entry.id   9386e74190bbaa174bfa70aaa631a58f
#
_cell.length_a   1.000
_cell.length_b   1.000
_cell.length_c   1.000
_cell.angle_alpha   90.00
_cell.angle_beta   90.00
_cell.angle_gamma   90.00
#
_symmetry.space_group_name_H-M   'P 1'
#
loop_
_entity.id
_entity.type
_entity.pdbx_description
1 polymer ?
#
loop_
_entity_poly.entity_id
_entity_poly.type
_entity_poly.pdbx_seq_one_letter_code
_entity_poly.pdbx_strand_id
1 'polypeptide(L)'
;LLKAAFGDKFGPSPPGTPSEDYSEFINAGVPSMFFNIGVYEPERVTAAREGDGPQLPANHSPLFAPVPKPTIETGVEAMTLAVLSVFDQHARGK
;
A
#
# COMPACT_ATOMS: atom_id res chain seq x y z
N LEU A 1 12.63 -0.37 4.53
CA LEU A 1 12.63 0.67 3.50
C LEU A 1 11.43 1.60 3.60
N LEU A 2 10.23 1.06 3.42
CA LEU A 2 9.01 1.89 3.43
C LEU A 2 8.74 2.49 4.80
N LYS A 3 8.99 1.73 5.88
CA LYS A 3 8.84 2.25 7.23
C LYS A 3 9.79 3.41 7.51
N ALA A 4 11.02 3.33 7.01
CA ALA A 4 11.99 4.42 7.17
C ALA A 4 11.55 5.68 6.41
N ALA A 5 10.93 5.52 5.24
CA ALA A 5 10.48 6.64 4.41
C ALA A 5 9.19 7.27 4.94
N PHE A 6 8.25 6.47 5.43
CA PHE A 6 6.90 6.93 5.77
C PHE A 6 6.62 7.00 7.28
N GLY A 7 7.49 6.41 8.11
CA GLY A 7 7.36 6.49 9.57
C GLY A 7 6.02 5.96 10.08
N ASP A 8 5.32 6.77 10.87
CA ASP A 8 4.04 6.38 11.47
C ASP A 8 2.92 6.19 10.46
N LYS A 9 3.11 6.63 9.23
CA LYS A 9 2.14 6.42 8.14
C LYS A 9 2.22 5.02 7.56
N PHE A 10 3.25 4.26 7.91
CA PHE A 10 3.43 2.88 7.49
C PHE A 10 3.03 1.92 8.60
N GLY A 11 2.25 0.92 8.27
CA GLY A 11 1.82 -0.08 9.25
C GLY A 11 1.37 -1.37 8.59
N PRO A 12 1.13 -2.42 9.38
CA PRO A 12 0.66 -3.69 8.85
C PRO A 12 -0.76 -3.55 8.30
N SER A 13 -1.05 -4.29 7.25
CA SER A 13 -2.38 -4.38 6.67
C SER A 13 -3.05 -5.68 7.14
N PRO A 14 -4.32 -5.66 7.55
CA PRO A 14 -5.00 -6.90 7.92
C PRO A 14 -5.16 -7.81 6.70
N PRO A 15 -5.21 -9.15 6.91
CA PRO A 15 -5.48 -10.07 5.82
C PRO A 15 -6.82 -9.78 5.17
N GLY A 16 -6.84 -9.80 3.83
CA GLY A 16 -8.08 -9.65 3.08
C GLY A 16 -8.68 -11.00 2.73
N THR A 17 -9.98 -11.00 2.44
CA THR A 17 -10.68 -12.20 2.00
C THR A 17 -10.73 -12.40 0.47
N PRO A 18 -10.59 -11.34 -0.36
CA PRO A 18 -10.56 -11.54 -1.81
C PRO A 18 -9.36 -12.35 -2.26
N SER A 19 -9.51 -13.05 -3.37
CA SER A 19 -8.42 -13.80 -3.99
C SER A 19 -7.40 -12.86 -4.62
N GLU A 20 -6.13 -13.25 -4.54
CA GLU A 20 -5.03 -12.51 -5.14
C GLU A 20 -4.00 -13.50 -5.68
N ASP A 21 -3.63 -13.34 -6.93
CA ASP A 21 -2.69 -14.24 -7.58
C ASP A 21 -1.22 -13.80 -7.45
N TYR A 22 -0.95 -12.65 -6.84
CA TYR A 22 0.42 -12.19 -6.59
C TYR A 22 1.22 -13.20 -5.75
N SER A 23 0.54 -13.97 -4.91
CA SER A 23 1.16 -15.02 -4.10
C SER A 23 1.89 -16.07 -4.92
N GLU A 24 1.54 -16.22 -6.20
CA GLU A 24 2.21 -17.17 -7.08
C GLU A 24 3.69 -16.85 -7.29
N PHE A 25 4.07 -15.58 -7.26
CA PHE A 25 5.49 -15.20 -7.31
C PHE A 25 6.24 -15.70 -6.07
N ILE A 26 5.60 -15.58 -4.90
CA ILE A 26 6.18 -16.05 -3.64
C ILE A 26 6.29 -17.57 -3.67
N ASN A 27 5.25 -18.26 -4.13
CA ASN A 27 5.22 -19.72 -4.23
C ASN A 27 6.27 -20.24 -5.20
N ALA A 28 6.62 -19.46 -6.21
CA ALA A 28 7.68 -19.81 -7.18
C ALA A 28 9.08 -19.52 -6.63
N GLY A 29 9.21 -19.03 -5.41
CA GLY A 29 10.50 -18.77 -4.79
C GLY A 29 11.06 -17.37 -5.04
N VAL A 30 10.27 -16.46 -5.60
CA VAL A 30 10.69 -15.08 -5.82
C VAL A 30 10.49 -14.28 -4.53
N PRO A 31 11.55 -13.67 -3.97
CA PRO A 31 11.37 -12.78 -2.81
C PRO A 31 10.45 -11.63 -3.19
N SER A 32 9.35 -11.50 -2.46
CA SER A 32 8.27 -10.59 -2.86
C SER A 32 7.64 -9.92 -1.65
N MET A 33 7.12 -8.71 -1.88
CA MET A 33 6.34 -8.00 -0.88
C MET A 33 5.15 -7.34 -1.57
N PHE A 34 4.02 -7.37 -0.90
CA PHE A 34 2.81 -6.71 -1.36
C PHE A 34 2.46 -5.61 -0.37
N PHE A 35 2.18 -4.42 -0.86
CA PHE A 35 1.78 -3.32 0.00
C PHE A 35 0.59 -2.57 -0.60
N ASN A 36 -0.19 -1.96 0.27
CA ASN A 36 -1.33 -1.15 -0.12
C ASN A 36 -1.06 0.32 0.18
N ILE A 37 -1.68 1.18 -0.58
CA ILE A 37 -1.58 2.63 -0.43
C ILE A 37 -2.94 3.15 0.03
N GLY A 38 -2.94 3.99 1.08
CA GLY A 38 -4.15 4.66 1.52
C GLY A 38 -4.63 5.65 0.46
N VAL A 39 -5.94 5.69 0.25
CA VAL A 39 -6.53 6.47 -0.82
C VAL A 39 -7.54 7.51 -0.33
N TYR A 40 -7.76 7.60 0.98
CA TYR A 40 -8.70 8.56 1.58
C TYR A 40 -7.99 9.52 2.51
N GLU A 41 -8.62 10.66 2.76
CA GLU A 41 -8.10 11.63 3.71
C GLU A 41 -7.97 11.00 5.11
N PRO A 42 -6.89 11.33 5.87
CA PRO A 42 -6.70 10.76 7.20
C PRO A 42 -7.87 10.99 8.13
N GLU A 43 -8.53 12.11 8.05
CA GLU A 43 -9.69 12.45 8.88
C GLU A 43 -10.85 11.50 8.61
N ARG A 44 -11.10 11.16 7.35
CA ARG A 44 -12.16 10.21 6.98
C ARG A 44 -11.85 8.81 7.49
N VAL A 45 -10.59 8.40 7.39
CA VAL A 45 -10.16 7.08 7.87
C VAL A 45 -10.33 6.99 9.39
N THR A 46 -9.91 8.02 10.10
CA THR A 46 -10.05 8.09 11.56
C THR A 46 -11.51 8.04 11.96
N ALA A 47 -12.36 8.83 11.31
CA ALA A 47 -13.80 8.85 11.60
C ALA A 47 -14.45 7.48 11.36
N ALA A 48 -14.09 6.80 10.27
CA ALA A 48 -14.63 5.48 9.97
C ALA A 48 -14.19 4.43 11.01
N ARG A 49 -12.94 4.49 11.46
CA ARG A 49 -12.41 3.57 12.47
C ARG A 49 -13.06 3.78 13.83
N GLU A 50 -13.35 5.02 14.19
CA GLU A 50 -13.97 5.37 15.47
C GLU A 50 -15.49 5.23 15.44
N GLY A 51 -16.07 4.92 14.30
CA GLY A 51 -17.51 4.79 14.15
C GLY A 51 -18.25 6.11 14.04
N ASP A 52 -17.53 7.23 13.95
CA ASP A 52 -18.11 8.58 13.91
C ASP A 52 -18.39 9.06 12.48
N GLY A 53 -18.04 8.26 11.48
CA GLY A 53 -18.25 8.61 10.08
C GLY A 53 -18.75 7.44 9.27
N PRO A 54 -19.10 7.69 7.99
CA PRO A 54 -19.56 6.62 7.10
C PRO A 54 -18.45 5.63 6.78
N GLN A 55 -18.83 4.40 6.49
CA GLN A 55 -17.90 3.37 6.00
C GLN A 55 -17.26 3.83 4.69
N LEU A 56 -15.96 3.60 4.58
CA LEU A 56 -15.22 3.98 3.37
C LEU A 56 -15.45 2.94 2.26
N PRO A 57 -15.79 3.39 1.04
CA PRO A 57 -15.95 2.45 -0.08
C PRO A 57 -14.64 1.75 -0.41
N ALA A 58 -14.71 0.44 -0.64
CA ALA A 58 -13.57 -0.37 -1.05
C ALA A 58 -13.38 -0.28 -2.58
N ASN A 59 -12.23 -0.76 -3.04
CA ASN A 59 -11.86 -0.68 -4.45
C ASN A 59 -12.80 -1.43 -5.42
N HIS A 60 -13.66 -2.30 -4.89
CA HIS A 60 -14.66 -3.00 -5.71
C HIS A 60 -16.04 -2.34 -5.64
N SER A 61 -16.14 -1.19 -5.01
CA SER A 61 -17.37 -0.42 -4.91
C SER A 61 -17.46 0.61 -6.03
N PRO A 62 -18.66 0.84 -6.60
CA PRO A 62 -18.84 1.91 -7.58
C PRO A 62 -18.69 3.31 -6.97
N LEU A 63 -18.68 3.40 -5.64
CA LEU A 63 -18.48 4.66 -4.91
C LEU A 63 -17.01 4.91 -4.56
N PHE A 64 -16.11 4.03 -4.97
CA PHE A 64 -14.68 4.17 -4.69
C PHE A 64 -14.11 5.38 -5.42
N ALA A 65 -13.60 6.33 -4.64
CA ALA A 65 -13.08 7.58 -5.18
C ALA A 65 -11.83 8.00 -4.38
N PRO A 66 -10.65 7.54 -4.79
CA PRO A 66 -9.40 7.95 -4.15
C PRO A 66 -9.18 9.46 -4.26
N VAL A 67 -8.54 10.03 -3.24
CA VAL A 67 -8.08 11.42 -3.31
C VAL A 67 -6.90 11.45 -4.29
N PRO A 68 -7.00 12.15 -5.44
CA PRO A 68 -6.02 11.96 -6.53
C PRO A 68 -4.60 12.36 -6.16
N LYS A 69 -4.40 13.58 -5.73
CA LYS A 69 -3.05 14.13 -5.57
C LYS A 69 -2.23 13.36 -4.53
N PRO A 70 -2.65 13.28 -3.26
CA PRO A 70 -1.84 12.57 -2.27
C PRO A 70 -1.70 11.08 -2.58
N THR A 71 -2.71 10.45 -3.15
CA THR A 71 -2.66 9.04 -3.53
C THR A 71 -1.59 8.80 -4.59
N ILE A 72 -1.57 9.63 -5.64
CA ILE A 72 -0.61 9.50 -6.73
C ILE A 72 0.80 9.81 -6.22
N GLU A 73 0.98 10.86 -5.44
CA GLU A 73 2.28 11.21 -4.88
C GLU A 73 2.85 10.09 -4.01
N THR A 74 2.04 9.52 -3.13
CA THR A 74 2.46 8.42 -2.27
C THR A 74 2.81 7.18 -3.10
N GLY A 75 2.00 6.87 -4.10
CA GLY A 75 2.24 5.74 -4.98
C GLY A 75 3.53 5.86 -5.77
N VAL A 76 3.80 7.04 -6.33
CA VAL A 76 5.03 7.31 -7.06
C VAL A 76 6.23 7.17 -6.14
N GLU A 77 6.17 7.78 -4.95
CA GLU A 77 7.28 7.71 -3.99
C GLU A 77 7.54 6.27 -3.53
N ALA A 78 6.49 5.56 -3.12
CA ALA A 78 6.63 4.19 -2.61
C ALA A 78 7.18 3.25 -3.68
N MET A 79 6.65 3.29 -4.89
CA MET A 79 7.09 2.41 -5.96
C MET A 79 8.51 2.77 -6.43
N THR A 80 8.82 4.05 -6.52
CA THR A 80 10.18 4.49 -6.91
C THR A 80 11.20 4.01 -5.90
N LEU A 81 10.93 4.17 -4.60
CA LEU A 81 11.82 3.69 -3.55
C LEU A 81 11.99 2.17 -3.60
N ALA A 82 10.90 1.44 -3.84
CA ALA A 82 10.95 -0.01 -3.94
C ALA A 82 11.83 -0.47 -5.11
N VAL A 83 11.65 0.12 -6.28
CA VAL A 83 12.43 -0.23 -7.48
C VAL A 83 13.91 0.10 -7.29
N LEU A 84 14.23 1.29 -6.79
CA LEU A 84 15.61 1.69 -6.56
C LEU A 84 16.28 0.81 -5.51
N SER A 85 15.53 0.39 -4.48
CA SER A 85 16.05 -0.52 -3.47
C SER A 85 16.43 -1.88 -4.06
N VAL A 86 15.59 -2.41 -4.95
CA VAL A 86 15.87 -3.69 -5.61
C VAL A 86 17.13 -3.58 -6.49
N PHE A 87 17.27 -2.51 -7.24
CA PHE A 87 18.47 -2.28 -8.06
C PHE A 87 19.72 -2.16 -7.20
N ASP A 88 19.64 -1.44 -6.09
CA ASP A 88 20.77 -1.27 -5.18
C ASP A 88 21.19 -2.61 -4.56
N GLN A 89 20.23 -3.41 -4.12
CA GLN A 89 20.50 -4.74 -3.56
C GLN A 89 21.15 -5.65 -4.60
N HIS A 90 20.67 -5.60 -5.83
CA HIS A 90 21.24 -6.43 -6.91
C HIS A 90 22.67 -6.02 -7.21
N ALA A 91 22.95 -4.72 -7.27
CA ALA A 91 24.30 -4.21 -7.49
C ALA A 91 25.26 -4.61 -6.38
N ARG A 92 24.81 -4.58 -5.12
CA ARG A 92 25.63 -4.96 -3.95
C ARG A 92 25.86 -6.46 -3.86
N GLY A 93 24.93 -7.25 -4.41
CA GLY A 93 25.02 -8.70 -4.42
C GLY A 93 26.03 -9.27 -5.42
N LYS A 94 26.65 -8.41 -6.22
CA LYS A 94 27.68 -8.78 -7.16
C LYS A 94 29.08 -8.49 -6.59
#